data_fba53072d82b1041c956602803d71660
#
_entry.id   fba53072d82b1041c956602803d71660
#
_cell.length_a   1.000
_cell.length_b   1.000
_cell.length_c   1.000
_cell.angle_alpha   90.00
_cell.angle_beta   90.00
_cell.angle_gamma   90.00
#
_symmetry.space_group_name_H-M   'P 1'
#
loop_
_entity.id
_entity.type
_entity.pdbx_description
1 polymer ?
#
loop_
_entity_poly.entity_id
_entity_poly.type
_entity_poly.pdbx_seq_one_letter_code
_entity_poly.pdbx_strand_id
1 'polypeptide(L)'
;MHTQVTLNEMTEMLPYILPAKQPMILLGMTGAGKTQYCKTVVREAYAKTLGLMADEIGFVTEQLSSRDACELAGVALPMKDADGNINTKFTKPPLIAAIEATGLDHGIIFLDEAAQAAQDVQKVVSPMFDKSEHSLGGYALPRGWMVVGTGNRTQDKSGANRLFAHLTDRVLIFDVAEDVEGWANWADDNGVHPLITGCARQYADQGFFAD
;
A
#
# COMPACT_ATOMS: atom_id res chain seq x y z
N MET A 1 4.87 -14.48 17.42
CA MET A 1 6.18 -13.92 17.04
C MET A 1 6.10 -13.69 15.55
N HIS A 2 5.99 -12.45 15.07
CA HIS A 2 6.03 -12.17 13.64
C HIS A 2 7.50 -12.27 13.20
N THR A 3 7.77 -13.08 12.19
CA THR A 3 9.12 -13.18 11.61
C THR A 3 9.37 -11.92 10.81
N GLN A 4 10.43 -11.19 11.13
CA GLN A 4 10.85 -10.05 10.35
C GLN A 4 11.49 -10.55 9.06
N VAL A 5 11.23 -9.85 7.97
CA VAL A 5 11.79 -10.13 6.64
C VAL A 5 12.41 -8.86 6.06
N THR A 6 13.53 -8.98 5.38
CA THR A 6 14.10 -7.88 4.60
C THR A 6 13.32 -7.69 3.30
N LEU A 7 13.47 -6.53 2.65
CA LEU A 7 12.86 -6.30 1.33
C LEU A 7 13.45 -7.25 0.27
N ASN A 8 14.70 -7.65 0.41
CA ASN A 8 15.33 -8.62 -0.49
C ASN A 8 14.70 -10.02 -0.33
N GLU A 9 14.55 -10.53 0.91
CA GLU A 9 13.86 -11.80 1.16
C GLU A 9 12.40 -11.75 0.70
N MET A 10 11.72 -10.61 0.89
CA MET A 10 10.35 -10.42 0.39
C MET A 10 10.30 -10.50 -1.14
N THR A 11 11.32 -10.00 -1.86
CA THR A 11 11.40 -10.09 -3.32
C THR A 11 11.37 -11.53 -3.81
N GLU A 12 12.01 -12.44 -3.09
CA GLU A 12 11.99 -13.88 -3.40
C GLU A 12 10.61 -14.52 -3.22
N MET A 13 9.75 -13.91 -2.37
CA MET A 13 8.38 -14.39 -2.12
C MET A 13 7.36 -13.87 -3.14
N LEU A 14 7.63 -12.73 -3.81
CA LEU A 14 6.68 -12.09 -4.72
C LEU A 14 6.15 -13.02 -5.83
N PRO A 15 6.95 -13.90 -6.48
CA PRO A 15 6.47 -14.83 -7.49
C PRO A 15 5.37 -15.79 -7.02
N TYR A 16 5.28 -16.02 -5.72
CA TYR A 16 4.27 -16.91 -5.12
C TYR A 16 3.03 -16.13 -4.64
N ILE A 17 3.20 -14.87 -4.26
CA ILE A 17 2.15 -14.01 -3.70
C ILE A 17 1.34 -13.33 -4.80
N LEU A 18 2.02 -12.76 -5.80
CA LEU A 18 1.41 -11.92 -6.82
C LEU A 18 0.43 -12.65 -7.74
N PRO A 19 0.66 -13.92 -8.15
CA PRO A 19 -0.32 -14.66 -8.94
C PRO A 19 -1.66 -14.83 -8.22
N ALA A 20 -1.61 -14.96 -6.89
CA ALA A 20 -2.80 -15.08 -6.07
C ALA A 20 -3.51 -13.74 -5.82
N LYS A 21 -2.90 -12.61 -6.20
CA LYS A 21 -3.38 -11.25 -5.91
C LYS A 21 -3.78 -11.08 -4.45
N GLN A 22 -2.99 -11.70 -3.54
CA GLN A 22 -3.26 -11.61 -2.12
C GLN A 22 -2.91 -10.20 -1.63
N PRO A 23 -3.86 -9.46 -1.03
CA PRO A 23 -3.56 -8.18 -0.44
C PRO A 23 -2.46 -8.30 0.62
N MET A 24 -1.58 -7.31 0.69
CA MET A 24 -0.47 -7.32 1.64
C MET A 24 -0.27 -5.96 2.30
N ILE A 25 0.26 -5.98 3.51
CA ILE A 25 0.65 -4.79 4.27
C ILE A 25 2.09 -4.96 4.74
N LEU A 26 2.90 -3.97 4.43
CA LEU A 26 4.31 -3.89 4.85
C LEU A 26 4.40 -2.96 6.07
N LEU A 27 4.73 -3.52 7.21
CA LEU A 27 4.98 -2.77 8.45
C LEU A 27 6.49 -2.67 8.68
N GLY A 28 6.97 -1.52 9.09
CA GLY A 28 8.39 -1.31 9.39
C GLY A 28 8.70 0.13 9.67
N MET A 29 9.93 0.42 10.07
CA MET A 29 10.36 1.78 10.40
C MET A 29 10.20 2.76 9.24
N THR A 30 10.00 4.03 9.58
CA THR A 30 10.02 5.13 8.61
C THR A 30 11.39 5.16 7.93
N GLY A 31 11.42 5.40 6.62
CA GLY A 31 12.69 5.43 5.87
C GLY A 31 13.19 4.07 5.37
N ALA A 32 12.61 2.94 5.78
CA ALA A 32 13.01 1.59 5.34
C ALA A 32 12.76 1.28 3.85
N GLY A 33 12.36 2.27 3.04
CA GLY A 33 12.20 2.11 1.59
C GLY A 33 10.90 1.44 1.13
N LYS A 34 9.94 1.15 2.01
CA LYS A 34 8.69 0.42 1.70
C LYS A 34 7.92 1.00 0.52
N THR A 35 7.71 2.31 0.50
CA THR A 35 6.97 3.00 -0.58
C THR A 35 7.70 2.87 -1.92
N GLN A 36 9.02 3.07 -1.94
CA GLN A 36 9.83 2.94 -3.15
C GLN A 36 9.84 1.49 -3.64
N TYR A 37 10.00 0.54 -2.74
CA TYR A 37 9.95 -0.89 -3.04
C TYR A 37 8.63 -1.28 -3.73
N CYS A 38 7.49 -0.79 -3.24
CA CYS A 38 6.20 -1.07 -3.87
C CYS A 38 6.07 -0.43 -5.26
N LYS A 39 6.59 0.80 -5.43
CA LYS A 39 6.53 1.52 -6.73
C LYS A 39 7.39 0.89 -7.81
N THR A 40 8.49 0.26 -7.44
CA THR A 40 9.45 -0.34 -8.38
C THR A 40 9.36 -1.86 -8.36
N VAL A 41 9.92 -2.52 -7.35
CA VAL A 41 10.11 -3.96 -7.31
C VAL A 41 8.79 -4.73 -7.38
N VAL A 42 7.80 -4.35 -6.55
CA VAL A 42 6.50 -5.05 -6.55
C VAL A 42 5.77 -4.82 -7.87
N ARG A 43 5.81 -3.61 -8.42
CA ARG A 43 5.18 -3.27 -9.70
C ARG A 43 5.80 -4.05 -10.86
N GLU A 44 7.13 -4.09 -10.94
CA GLU A 44 7.86 -4.87 -11.96
C GLU A 44 7.61 -6.36 -11.84
N ALA A 45 7.64 -6.90 -10.61
CA ALA A 45 7.35 -8.30 -10.35
C ALA A 45 5.89 -8.66 -10.74
N TYR A 46 4.93 -7.76 -10.48
CA TYR A 46 3.54 -7.96 -10.89
C TYR A 46 3.39 -7.95 -12.41
N ALA A 47 4.03 -7.00 -13.11
CA ALA A 47 4.07 -6.98 -14.57
C ALA A 47 4.63 -8.30 -15.14
N LYS A 48 5.77 -8.75 -14.61
CA LYS A 48 6.39 -10.01 -15.02
C LYS A 48 5.47 -11.22 -14.80
N THR A 49 4.72 -11.25 -13.70
CA THR A 49 3.75 -12.32 -13.42
C THR A 49 2.64 -12.40 -14.47
N LEU A 50 2.28 -11.25 -15.05
CA LEU A 50 1.23 -11.14 -16.06
C LEU A 50 1.76 -11.20 -17.50
N GLY A 51 3.07 -11.24 -17.70
CA GLY A 51 3.71 -11.14 -19.02
C GLY A 51 3.58 -9.75 -19.65
N LEU A 52 3.48 -8.70 -18.82
CA LEU A 52 3.35 -7.30 -19.20
C LEU A 52 4.62 -6.51 -18.90
N MET A 53 4.70 -5.30 -19.42
CA MET A 53 5.73 -4.33 -19.06
C MET A 53 5.32 -3.52 -17.83
N ALA A 54 6.29 -2.95 -17.10
CA ALA A 54 6.00 -2.23 -15.86
C ALA A 54 5.12 -0.98 -16.06
N ASP A 55 5.19 -0.33 -17.22
CA ASP A 55 4.36 0.83 -17.58
C ASP A 55 2.90 0.47 -17.90
N GLU A 56 2.62 -0.80 -18.22
CA GLU A 56 1.26 -1.34 -18.38
C GLU A 56 0.58 -1.67 -17.05
N ILE A 57 1.31 -1.58 -15.94
CA ILE A 57 0.75 -1.74 -14.58
C ILE A 57 0.48 -0.36 -13.98
N GLY A 58 -0.78 -0.05 -13.75
CA GLY A 58 -1.19 1.17 -13.05
C GLY A 58 -0.65 1.21 -11.61
N PHE A 59 -0.39 2.41 -11.11
CA PHE A 59 0.00 2.60 -9.70
C PHE A 59 -0.70 3.83 -9.15
N VAL A 60 -1.72 3.62 -8.33
CA VAL A 60 -2.50 4.70 -7.71
C VAL A 60 -2.22 4.70 -6.22
N THR A 61 -1.84 5.86 -5.69
CA THR A 61 -1.48 6.04 -4.28
C THR A 61 -2.57 6.81 -3.54
N GLU A 62 -2.93 6.33 -2.35
CA GLU A 62 -3.76 7.04 -1.39
C GLU A 62 -3.08 7.05 -0.03
N GLN A 63 -2.86 8.24 0.54
CA GLN A 63 -2.28 8.40 1.88
C GLN A 63 -3.40 8.43 2.92
N LEU A 64 -3.57 7.35 3.66
CA LEU A 64 -4.72 7.15 4.53
C LEU A 64 -4.67 7.96 5.83
N SER A 65 -3.48 8.29 6.34
CA SER A 65 -3.31 9.02 7.60
C SER A 65 -3.85 10.44 7.56
N SER A 66 -3.97 11.04 6.36
CA SER A 66 -4.44 12.41 6.13
C SER A 66 -5.87 12.49 5.60
N ARG A 67 -6.60 11.37 5.54
CA ARG A 67 -7.95 11.29 4.98
C ARG A 67 -9.03 11.12 6.03
N ASP A 68 -10.19 11.66 5.71
CA ASP A 68 -11.43 11.37 6.43
C ASP A 68 -12.20 10.22 5.77
N ALA A 69 -12.91 9.44 6.60
CA ALA A 69 -13.68 8.28 6.15
C ALA A 69 -14.73 8.65 5.09
N CYS A 70 -15.37 9.83 5.23
CA CYS A 70 -16.37 10.31 4.27
C CYS A 70 -15.76 10.67 2.91
N GLU A 71 -14.53 11.19 2.87
CA GLU A 71 -13.85 11.50 1.60
C GLU A 71 -13.55 10.21 0.81
N LEU A 72 -13.13 9.17 1.52
CA LEU A 72 -12.81 7.86 0.90
C LEU A 72 -14.06 7.12 0.42
N ALA A 73 -15.15 7.15 1.22
CA ALA A 73 -16.39 6.44 0.88
C ALA A 73 -17.22 7.14 -0.21
N GLY A 74 -16.94 8.42 -0.47
CA GLY A 74 -17.81 9.30 -1.23
C GLY A 74 -18.82 10.04 -0.37
N VAL A 75 -19.21 11.23 -0.81
CA VAL A 75 -20.12 12.13 -0.09
C VAL A 75 -21.56 11.87 -0.49
N ALA A 76 -22.44 11.79 0.50
CA ALA A 76 -23.88 11.64 0.29
C ALA A 76 -24.49 12.97 -0.22
N LEU A 77 -25.08 12.97 -1.40
CA LEU A 77 -25.73 14.11 -2.00
C LEU A 77 -27.25 13.86 -2.10
N PRO A 78 -28.11 14.78 -1.62
CA PRO A 78 -29.53 14.70 -1.86
C PRO A 78 -29.82 15.03 -3.35
N MET A 79 -30.45 14.12 -4.04
CA MET A 79 -30.86 14.28 -5.44
C MET A 79 -32.37 14.14 -5.56
N LYS A 80 -33.01 15.00 -6.37
CA LYS A 80 -34.41 14.82 -6.74
C LYS A 80 -34.51 13.87 -7.93
N ASP A 81 -35.38 12.89 -7.84
CA ASP A 81 -35.73 12.05 -9.00
C ASP A 81 -36.75 12.74 -9.91
N ALA A 82 -37.12 12.09 -11.00
CA ALA A 82 -38.07 12.61 -11.98
C ALA A 82 -39.47 12.90 -11.39
N ASP A 83 -39.82 12.21 -10.29
CA ASP A 83 -41.10 12.33 -9.59
C ASP A 83 -41.05 13.37 -8.47
N GLY A 84 -39.88 14.02 -8.27
CA GLY A 84 -39.67 15.05 -7.25
C GLY A 84 -39.31 14.51 -5.84
N ASN A 85 -39.15 13.20 -5.68
CA ASN A 85 -38.74 12.61 -4.40
C ASN A 85 -37.25 12.86 -4.17
N ILE A 86 -36.87 13.05 -2.90
CA ILE A 86 -35.46 13.23 -2.52
C ILE A 86 -34.86 11.87 -2.22
N ASN A 87 -33.88 11.48 -3.04
CA ASN A 87 -33.07 10.28 -2.87
C ASN A 87 -31.63 10.65 -2.54
N THR A 88 -30.93 9.81 -1.81
CA THR A 88 -29.51 10.01 -1.51
C THR A 88 -28.66 9.28 -2.56
N LYS A 89 -27.79 10.02 -3.24
CA LYS A 89 -26.77 9.45 -4.14
C LYS A 89 -25.39 9.75 -3.56
N PHE A 90 -24.54 8.73 -3.50
CA PHE A 90 -23.14 8.92 -3.11
C PHE A 90 -22.30 9.30 -4.32
N THR A 91 -21.37 10.24 -4.11
CA THR A 91 -20.37 10.56 -5.13
C THR A 91 -19.41 9.39 -5.31
N LYS A 92 -18.84 9.29 -6.51
CA LYS A 92 -17.79 8.30 -6.75
C LYS A 92 -16.56 8.62 -5.89
N PRO A 93 -15.99 7.66 -5.15
CA PRO A 93 -14.75 7.86 -4.42
C PRO A 93 -13.61 8.37 -5.32
N PRO A 94 -12.82 9.36 -4.90
CA PRO A 94 -11.71 9.89 -5.69
C PRO A 94 -10.70 8.82 -6.13
N LEU A 95 -10.43 7.85 -5.28
CA LEU A 95 -9.54 6.73 -5.58
C LEU A 95 -10.07 5.88 -6.75
N ILE A 96 -11.37 5.61 -6.81
CA ILE A 96 -12.00 4.89 -7.92
C ILE A 96 -11.86 5.69 -9.22
N ALA A 97 -12.11 7.00 -9.17
CA ALA A 97 -11.95 7.88 -10.32
C ALA A 97 -10.48 7.92 -10.81
N ALA A 98 -9.52 7.93 -9.90
CA ALA A 98 -8.10 7.88 -10.23
C ALA A 98 -7.69 6.56 -10.90
N ILE A 99 -8.21 5.43 -10.42
CA ILE A 99 -7.99 4.11 -11.05
C ILE A 99 -8.53 4.10 -12.48
N GLU A 100 -9.78 4.52 -12.67
CA GLU A 100 -10.41 4.57 -14.00
C GLU A 100 -9.68 5.51 -14.97
N ALA A 101 -9.16 6.64 -14.47
CA ALA A 101 -8.41 7.61 -15.26
C ALA A 101 -7.10 7.06 -15.82
N THR A 102 -6.54 5.99 -15.25
CA THR A 102 -5.36 5.33 -15.82
C THR A 102 -5.65 4.62 -17.12
N GLY A 103 -6.88 4.17 -17.35
CA GLY A 103 -7.27 3.36 -18.49
C GLY A 103 -6.64 1.97 -18.54
N LEU A 104 -6.00 1.52 -17.45
CA LEU A 104 -5.27 0.26 -17.38
C LEU A 104 -6.09 -0.83 -16.69
N ASP A 105 -6.04 -2.03 -17.24
CA ASP A 105 -6.76 -3.20 -16.71
C ASP A 105 -6.10 -3.79 -15.46
N HIS A 106 -4.80 -3.57 -15.30
CA HIS A 106 -3.98 -4.11 -14.21
C HIS A 106 -3.28 -3.01 -13.46
N GLY A 107 -3.17 -3.15 -12.13
CA GLY A 107 -2.48 -2.16 -11.33
C GLY A 107 -2.34 -2.52 -9.86
N ILE A 108 -1.73 -1.59 -9.14
CA ILE A 108 -1.55 -1.62 -7.70
C ILE A 108 -2.25 -0.40 -7.11
N ILE A 109 -3.15 -0.65 -6.16
CA ILE A 109 -3.71 0.36 -5.27
C ILE A 109 -2.81 0.39 -4.04
N PHE A 110 -2.06 1.47 -3.91
CA PHE A 110 -1.09 1.63 -2.84
C PHE A 110 -1.67 2.53 -1.74
N LEU A 111 -1.93 1.93 -0.57
CA LEU A 111 -2.49 2.59 0.59
C LEU A 111 -1.35 2.90 1.57
N ASP A 112 -0.82 4.12 1.48
CA ASP A 112 0.28 4.54 2.35
C ASP A 112 -0.22 4.91 3.74
N GLU A 113 0.60 4.65 4.75
CA GLU A 113 0.32 4.92 6.16
C GLU A 113 -0.99 4.28 6.68
N ALA A 114 -1.35 3.09 6.16
CA ALA A 114 -2.58 2.40 6.55
C ALA A 114 -2.65 2.07 8.04
N ALA A 115 -1.51 1.81 8.69
CA ALA A 115 -1.46 1.57 10.13
C ALA A 115 -1.58 2.85 10.97
N GLN A 116 -1.30 4.02 10.41
CA GLN A 116 -1.45 5.32 11.07
C GLN A 116 -2.84 5.92 10.87
N ALA A 117 -3.61 5.39 9.94
CA ALA A 117 -4.96 5.85 9.67
C ALA A 117 -5.89 5.71 10.88
N ALA A 118 -6.84 6.63 11.02
CA ALA A 118 -7.88 6.54 12.02
C ALA A 118 -8.71 5.26 11.86
N GLN A 119 -9.31 4.77 12.95
CA GLN A 119 -10.02 3.48 12.91
C GLN A 119 -11.23 3.46 11.97
N ASP A 120 -11.92 4.58 11.82
CA ASP A 120 -13.04 4.75 10.89
C ASP A 120 -12.58 4.71 9.43
N VAL A 121 -11.43 5.32 9.12
CA VAL A 121 -10.75 5.23 7.82
C VAL A 121 -10.37 3.77 7.52
N GLN A 122 -9.75 3.07 8.47
CA GLN A 122 -9.41 1.65 8.32
C GLN A 122 -10.65 0.78 8.05
N LYS A 123 -11.80 1.08 8.68
CA LYS A 123 -13.07 0.37 8.42
C LYS A 123 -13.56 0.60 6.99
N VAL A 124 -13.48 1.83 6.49
CA VAL A 124 -13.94 2.17 5.13
C VAL A 124 -13.11 1.47 4.06
N VAL A 125 -11.79 1.32 4.26
CA VAL A 125 -10.91 0.66 3.28
C VAL A 125 -10.84 -0.87 3.47
N SER A 126 -11.38 -1.41 4.58
CA SER A 126 -11.35 -2.85 4.86
C SER A 126 -11.91 -3.73 3.74
N PRO A 127 -13.03 -3.38 3.05
CA PRO A 127 -13.56 -4.16 1.94
C PRO A 127 -12.61 -4.25 0.73
N MET A 128 -11.68 -3.30 0.58
CA MET A 128 -10.67 -3.34 -0.50
C MET A 128 -9.70 -4.51 -0.31
N PHE A 129 -9.41 -4.89 0.93
CA PHE A 129 -8.53 -6.01 1.28
C PHE A 129 -9.25 -7.37 1.28
N ASP A 130 -10.57 -7.39 1.12
CA ASP A 130 -11.33 -8.63 1.00
C ASP A 130 -11.48 -9.02 -0.46
N LYS A 131 -10.96 -10.19 -0.83
CA LYS A 131 -11.05 -10.67 -2.23
C LYS A 131 -12.49 -10.92 -2.69
N SER A 132 -13.41 -11.18 -1.76
CA SER A 132 -14.81 -11.42 -2.08
C SER A 132 -15.60 -10.13 -2.28
N GLU A 133 -15.29 -9.08 -1.53
CA GLU A 133 -15.92 -7.76 -1.65
C GLU A 133 -15.21 -6.88 -2.67
N HIS A 134 -13.89 -6.74 -2.55
CA HIS A 134 -13.01 -5.98 -3.43
C HIS A 134 -13.63 -4.65 -3.90
N SER A 135 -14.00 -3.81 -2.94
CA SER A 135 -14.81 -2.61 -3.19
C SER A 135 -14.44 -1.44 -2.26
N LEU A 136 -14.80 -0.23 -2.67
CA LEU A 136 -14.68 1.00 -1.87
C LEU A 136 -15.94 1.86 -2.06
N GLY A 137 -16.61 2.24 -0.97
CA GLY A 137 -17.80 3.09 -1.03
C GLY A 137 -18.93 2.52 -1.89
N GLY A 138 -19.04 1.19 -1.97
CA GLY A 138 -20.02 0.51 -2.83
C GLY A 138 -19.62 0.37 -4.30
N TYR A 139 -18.45 0.84 -4.69
CA TYR A 139 -17.90 0.68 -6.04
C TYR A 139 -16.93 -0.49 -6.07
N ALA A 140 -17.13 -1.43 -7.00
CA ALA A 140 -16.22 -2.55 -7.19
C ALA A 140 -14.86 -2.06 -7.72
N LEU A 141 -13.77 -2.59 -7.18
CA LEU A 141 -12.43 -2.39 -7.72
C LEU A 141 -12.23 -3.30 -8.95
N PRO A 142 -11.45 -2.88 -9.94
CA PRO A 142 -11.16 -3.72 -11.09
C PRO A 142 -10.39 -4.98 -10.67
N ARG A 143 -10.77 -6.13 -11.18
CA ARG A 143 -10.20 -7.45 -10.80
C ARG A 143 -8.69 -7.59 -11.07
N GLY A 144 -8.15 -6.80 -11.99
CA GLY A 144 -6.73 -6.74 -12.30
C GLY A 144 -5.91 -5.89 -11.33
N TRP A 145 -6.56 -5.22 -10.37
CA TRP A 145 -5.89 -4.36 -9.40
C TRP A 145 -5.74 -5.06 -8.05
N MET A 146 -4.54 -5.06 -7.53
CA MET A 146 -4.24 -5.58 -6.19
C MET A 146 -4.05 -4.46 -5.18
N VAL A 147 -4.30 -4.74 -3.91
CA VAL A 147 -4.16 -3.77 -2.82
C VAL A 147 -2.88 -4.05 -2.05
N VAL A 148 -2.06 -3.04 -1.87
CA VAL A 148 -0.84 -3.08 -1.06
C VAL A 148 -0.90 -1.91 -0.08
N GLY A 149 -0.77 -2.20 1.20
CA GLY A 149 -0.70 -1.19 2.25
C GLY A 149 0.71 -1.07 2.83
N THR A 150 1.02 0.09 3.40
CA THR A 150 2.19 0.28 4.24
C THR A 150 1.81 0.88 5.57
N GLY A 151 2.73 0.81 6.52
CA GLY A 151 2.57 1.46 7.81
C GLY A 151 3.80 1.30 8.68
N ASN A 152 3.81 2.03 9.79
CA ASN A 152 4.83 1.84 10.81
C ASN A 152 4.36 0.80 11.83
N ARG A 153 5.29 0.18 12.51
CA ARG A 153 4.99 -0.75 13.61
C ARG A 153 4.55 0.03 14.85
N THR A 154 3.63 -0.52 15.63
CA THR A 154 3.16 0.10 16.87
C THR A 154 4.30 0.30 17.88
N GLN A 155 5.29 -0.56 17.85
CA GLN A 155 6.47 -0.51 18.73
C GLN A 155 7.46 0.61 18.40
N ASP A 156 7.40 1.14 17.15
CA ASP A 156 8.33 2.19 16.68
C ASP A 156 7.94 3.60 17.18
N LYS A 157 6.97 3.72 18.09
CA LYS A 157 6.47 4.98 18.69
C LYS A 157 6.09 6.07 17.68
N SER A 158 5.85 5.69 16.44
CA SER A 158 5.62 6.58 15.28
C SER A 158 4.14 6.96 15.08
N GLY A 159 3.31 6.89 16.13
CA GLY A 159 1.87 7.20 16.03
C GLY A 159 1.05 6.13 15.32
N ALA A 160 1.59 4.93 15.12
CA ALA A 160 0.85 3.84 14.49
C ALA A 160 -0.29 3.37 15.40
N ASN A 161 -1.49 3.31 14.85
CA ASN A 161 -2.63 2.67 15.45
C ASN A 161 -2.52 1.14 15.30
N ARG A 162 -3.21 0.41 16.18
CA ARG A 162 -3.35 -1.03 15.98
C ARG A 162 -4.19 -1.27 14.72
N LEU A 163 -3.67 -2.08 13.80
CA LEU A 163 -4.46 -2.52 12.65
C LEU A 163 -5.74 -3.19 13.13
N PHE A 164 -6.84 -2.85 12.49
CA PHE A 164 -8.14 -3.40 12.83
C PHE A 164 -8.16 -4.91 12.57
N ALA A 165 -8.75 -5.70 13.49
CA ALA A 165 -8.77 -7.16 13.37
C ALA A 165 -9.32 -7.64 12.01
N HIS A 166 -10.33 -6.95 11.48
CA HIS A 166 -10.90 -7.28 10.15
C HIS A 166 -9.93 -7.11 8.99
N LEU A 167 -8.86 -6.31 9.14
CA LEU A 167 -7.80 -6.21 8.13
C LEU A 167 -6.80 -7.35 8.29
N THR A 168 -6.42 -7.69 9.51
CA THR A 168 -5.36 -8.67 9.77
C THR A 168 -5.70 -10.08 9.29
N ASP A 169 -6.97 -10.44 9.29
CA ASP A 169 -7.44 -11.77 8.89
C ASP A 169 -7.50 -11.96 7.35
N ARG A 170 -7.37 -10.87 6.59
CA ARG A 170 -7.59 -10.83 5.13
C ARG A 170 -6.33 -10.55 4.32
N VAL A 171 -5.24 -10.16 5.00
CA VAL A 171 -4.01 -9.69 4.35
C VAL A 171 -2.80 -10.49 4.78
N LEU A 172 -1.78 -10.53 3.93
CA LEU A 172 -0.45 -10.93 4.35
C LEU A 172 0.24 -9.73 5.01
N ILE A 173 0.69 -9.89 6.24
CA ILE A 173 1.42 -8.86 6.95
C ILE A 173 2.89 -9.22 6.97
N PHE A 174 3.72 -8.34 6.44
CA PHE A 174 5.18 -8.43 6.47
C PHE A 174 5.72 -7.41 7.48
N ASP A 175 6.45 -7.91 8.44
CA ASP A 175 7.23 -7.05 9.37
C ASP A 175 8.61 -6.83 8.75
N VAL A 176 8.78 -5.67 8.11
CA VAL A 176 9.98 -5.35 7.33
C VAL A 176 11.12 -5.00 8.27
N ALA A 177 12.18 -5.80 8.26
CA ALA A 177 13.41 -5.53 8.98
C ALA A 177 14.23 -4.44 8.29
N GLU A 178 15.03 -3.73 9.07
CA GLU A 178 16.07 -2.87 8.53
C GLU A 178 17.14 -3.71 7.83
N ASP A 179 17.56 -3.26 6.66
CA ASP A 179 18.63 -3.89 5.88
C ASP A 179 19.50 -2.77 5.28
N VAL A 180 20.46 -2.32 6.07
CA VAL A 180 21.38 -1.24 5.66
C VAL A 180 22.21 -1.66 4.45
N GLU A 181 22.67 -2.91 4.40
CA GLU A 181 23.46 -3.41 3.26
C GLU A 181 22.61 -3.53 2.01
N GLY A 182 21.40 -4.05 2.09
CA GLY A 182 20.45 -4.09 0.98
C GLY A 182 20.10 -2.68 0.48
N TRP A 183 19.89 -1.73 1.40
CA TRP A 183 19.68 -0.33 1.03
C TRP A 183 20.91 0.27 0.36
N ALA A 184 22.11 0.03 0.88
CA ALA A 184 23.34 0.57 0.31
C ALA A 184 23.62 0.03 -1.10
N ASN A 185 23.37 -1.26 -1.34
CA ASN A 185 23.51 -1.87 -2.66
C ASN A 185 22.50 -1.25 -3.64
N TRP A 186 21.23 -1.10 -3.24
CA TRP A 186 20.23 -0.41 -4.04
C TRP A 186 20.65 1.04 -4.34
N ALA A 187 21.18 1.74 -3.36
CA ALA A 187 21.61 3.14 -3.49
C ALA A 187 22.79 3.30 -4.44
N ASP A 188 23.76 2.38 -4.41
CA ASP A 188 24.88 2.35 -5.36
C ASP A 188 24.37 2.14 -6.79
N ASP A 189 23.44 1.23 -7.02
CA ASP A 189 22.82 0.96 -8.33
C ASP A 189 21.96 2.13 -8.85
N ASN A 190 21.43 2.95 -7.94
CA ASN A 190 20.57 4.10 -8.27
C ASN A 190 21.30 5.45 -8.23
N GLY A 191 22.64 5.45 -8.21
CA GLY A 191 23.46 6.64 -8.35
C GLY A 191 23.52 7.54 -7.11
N VAL A 192 23.22 7.01 -5.93
CA VAL A 192 23.46 7.71 -4.66
C VAL A 192 24.99 7.86 -4.47
N HIS A 193 25.41 9.02 -3.98
CA HIS A 193 26.82 9.33 -3.85
C HIS A 193 27.55 8.33 -2.94
N PRO A 194 28.71 7.76 -3.33
CA PRO A 194 29.42 6.70 -2.59
C PRO A 194 29.79 7.06 -1.14
N LEU A 195 29.94 8.35 -0.83
CA LEU A 195 30.15 8.77 0.56
C LEU A 195 28.93 8.50 1.45
N ILE A 196 27.71 8.58 0.90
CA ILE A 196 26.47 8.32 1.65
C ILE A 196 26.33 6.83 1.89
N THR A 197 26.54 6.00 0.87
CA THR A 197 26.47 4.54 1.01
C THR A 197 27.58 4.00 1.89
N GLY A 198 28.79 4.55 1.77
CA GLY A 198 29.91 4.23 2.67
C GLY A 198 29.63 4.62 4.13
N CYS A 199 29.05 5.80 4.36
CA CYS A 199 28.64 6.22 5.68
C CYS A 199 27.55 5.29 6.25
N ALA A 200 26.54 4.92 5.47
CA ALA A 200 25.51 4.00 5.89
C ALA A 200 26.09 2.65 6.35
N ARG A 201 26.98 2.06 5.55
CA ARG A 201 27.68 0.80 5.91
C ARG A 201 28.53 0.94 7.17
N GLN A 202 29.26 2.05 7.31
CA GLN A 202 30.13 2.29 8.49
C GLN A 202 29.33 2.40 9.79
N TYR A 203 28.11 2.98 9.74
CA TYR A 203 27.29 3.23 10.91
C TYR A 203 26.09 2.29 11.01
N ALA A 204 26.08 1.19 10.25
CA ALA A 204 24.99 0.20 10.25
C ALA A 204 24.66 -0.31 11.66
N ASP A 205 25.69 -0.68 12.44
CA ASP A 205 25.54 -1.21 13.81
C ASP A 205 25.12 -0.14 14.84
N GLN A 206 25.15 1.13 14.48
CA GLN A 206 24.80 2.25 15.36
C GLN A 206 23.37 2.76 15.11
N GLY A 207 22.58 2.04 14.31
CA GLY A 207 21.21 2.42 13.99
C GLY A 207 21.15 3.56 12.96
N PHE A 208 21.73 3.38 11.78
CA PHE A 208 21.74 4.40 10.72
C PHE A 208 20.33 4.92 10.36
N PHE A 209 19.31 4.09 10.54
CA PHE A 209 17.91 4.46 10.35
C PHE A 209 17.17 4.70 11.68
N ALA A 210 17.86 4.63 12.83
CA ALA A 210 17.25 4.93 14.13
C ALA A 210 17.10 6.45 14.31
N ASP A 211 16.00 6.86 14.96
CA ASP A 211 15.68 8.25 15.34
C ASP A 211 16.66 8.84 16.37
#